data_22a19f0e2da8c9f2f34124b3cf26d729
#
_entry.id   22a19f0e2da8c9f2f34124b3cf26d729
#
_cell.length_a   1.000
_cell.length_b   1.000
_cell.length_c   1.000
_cell.angle_alpha   90.00
_cell.angle_beta   90.00
_cell.angle_gamma   90.00
#
_symmetry.space_group_name_H-M   'P 1'
#
loop_
_entity.id
_entity.type
_entity.pdbx_description
1 polymer ?
#
loop_
_entity_poly.entity_id
_entity_poly.type
_entity_poly.pdbx_seq_one_letter_code
_entity_poly.pdbx_strand_id
1 'polypeptide(L)'
;WKFKARTFTALTEGQKCLVLMTRVELGLLGSYNRHKKSPFETFYVGGDGMSGYSSGYAQETIGLRGYENGALTPLGGEGYAYDRFTLELRYPFLLGNTTIYGLTFAEAGNAWTSTNKFNPFDMKRSAGVGIRIFLPMVGMMGIDWAYGFDKTFGQKGGGQFHFILGQEF
;
A
#
# COMPACT_ATOMS: atom_id res chain seq x y z
N TRP A 1 0.24 18.09 0.15
CA TRP A 1 1.07 17.67 -0.98
C TRP A 1 1.07 16.17 -1.07
N LYS A 2 0.83 15.64 -2.26
CA LYS A 2 0.96 14.21 -2.56
C LYS A 2 1.87 14.05 -3.76
N PHE A 3 2.80 13.11 -3.66
CA PHE A 3 3.64 12.70 -4.76
C PHE A 3 3.45 11.19 -4.95
N LYS A 4 3.12 10.80 -6.17
CA LYS A 4 3.00 9.38 -6.56
C LYS A 4 3.78 9.16 -7.84
N ALA A 5 4.72 8.24 -7.81
CA ALA A 5 5.46 7.81 -8.99
C ALA A 5 5.35 6.29 -9.11
N ARG A 6 5.10 5.81 -10.32
CA ARG A 6 5.07 4.38 -10.63
C ARG A 6 5.83 4.13 -11.92
N THR A 7 6.72 3.15 -11.90
CA THR A 7 7.48 2.74 -13.08
C THR A 7 7.29 1.25 -13.35
N PHE A 8 7.34 0.87 -14.61
CA PHE A 8 7.29 -0.52 -15.06
C PHE A 8 8.49 -0.77 -15.97
N THR A 9 9.29 -1.76 -15.63
CA THR A 9 10.48 -2.14 -16.39
C THR A 9 10.39 -3.60 -16.76
N ALA A 10 10.37 -3.90 -18.05
CA ALA A 10 10.47 -5.28 -18.51
C ALA A 10 11.91 -5.79 -18.30
N LEU A 11 12.05 -6.89 -17.58
CA LEU A 11 13.35 -7.50 -17.28
C LEU A 11 13.72 -8.59 -18.29
N THR A 12 12.73 -9.15 -18.98
CA THR A 12 12.93 -10.19 -20.00
C THR A 12 12.21 -9.80 -21.28
N GLU A 13 12.69 -10.31 -22.39
CA GLU A 13 12.06 -10.14 -23.70
C GLU A 13 11.07 -11.29 -23.98
N GLY A 14 10.03 -11.02 -24.78
CA GLY A 14 9.05 -12.01 -25.20
C GLY A 14 7.62 -11.70 -24.75
N GLN A 15 6.67 -12.55 -25.15
CA GLN A 15 5.26 -12.37 -24.82
C GLN A 15 4.96 -12.56 -23.32
N LYS A 16 5.73 -13.38 -22.62
CA LYS A 16 5.64 -13.58 -21.16
C LYS A 16 6.85 -12.95 -20.49
N CYS A 17 6.89 -11.63 -20.46
CA CYS A 17 8.00 -10.92 -19.85
C CYS A 17 7.81 -10.78 -18.34
N LEU A 18 8.92 -10.90 -17.62
CA LEU A 18 9.01 -10.55 -16.22
C LEU A 18 9.05 -9.03 -16.11
N VAL A 19 8.15 -8.46 -15.34
CA VAL A 19 8.02 -7.01 -15.18
C VAL A 19 8.32 -6.62 -13.74
N LEU A 20 9.25 -5.70 -13.58
CA LEU A 20 9.48 -5.01 -12.30
C LEU A 20 8.65 -3.74 -12.25
N MET A 21 7.76 -3.67 -11.29
CA MET A 21 7.04 -2.46 -10.94
C MET A 21 7.67 -1.85 -9.70
N THR A 22 7.98 -0.56 -9.77
CA THR A 22 8.37 0.23 -8.61
C THR A 22 7.37 1.34 -8.37
N ARG A 23 7.04 1.61 -7.11
CA ARG A 23 6.14 2.67 -6.69
C ARG A 23 6.74 3.42 -5.53
N VAL A 24 6.66 4.74 -5.61
CA VAL A 24 7.00 5.66 -4.52
C VAL A 24 5.82 6.58 -4.29
N GLU A 25 5.35 6.63 -3.08
CA GLU A 25 4.27 7.54 -2.66
C GLU A 25 4.71 8.30 -1.42
N LEU A 26 4.47 9.61 -1.43
CA LEU A 26 4.71 10.50 -0.32
C LEU A 26 3.50 11.41 -0.15
N GLY A 27 3.03 11.57 1.06
CA GLY A 27 1.95 12.49 1.38
C GLY A 27 2.29 13.33 2.61
N LEU A 28 2.05 14.63 2.52
CA LEU A 28 2.27 15.58 3.58
C LEU A 28 1.06 16.50 3.70
N LEU A 29 0.43 16.53 4.87
CA LEU A 29 -0.64 17.45 5.20
C LEU A 29 -0.08 18.60 6.04
N GLY A 30 -0.12 19.80 5.50
CA GLY A 30 0.21 21.02 6.21
C GLY A 30 -1.03 21.66 6.82
N SER A 31 -0.89 22.33 7.96
CA SER A 31 -1.91 23.19 8.52
C SER A 31 -1.42 24.64 8.52
N TYR A 32 -2.32 25.55 8.18
CA TYR A 32 -2.03 26.98 8.22
C TYR A 32 -1.83 27.50 9.65
N ASN A 33 -2.44 26.82 10.63
CA ASN A 33 -2.30 27.13 12.05
C ASN A 33 -1.81 25.89 12.82
N ARG A 34 -0.72 26.03 13.56
CA ARG A 34 -0.12 24.94 14.36
C ARG A 34 -1.08 24.31 15.38
N HIS A 35 -2.06 25.07 15.84
CA HIS A 35 -3.04 24.63 16.85
C HIS A 35 -4.37 24.13 16.26
N LYS A 36 -4.60 24.33 14.95
CA LYS A 36 -5.82 23.90 14.27
C LYS A 36 -5.46 23.04 13.09
N LYS A 37 -5.30 21.74 13.33
CA LYS A 37 -5.15 20.76 12.27
C LYS A 37 -6.54 20.39 11.74
N SER A 38 -6.66 20.25 10.41
CA SER A 38 -7.87 19.72 9.82
C SER A 38 -7.99 18.22 10.18
N PRO A 39 -9.09 17.74 10.73
CA PRO A 39 -9.34 16.32 10.93
C PRO A 39 -9.73 15.63 9.62
N PHE A 40 -10.01 16.42 8.58
CA PHE A 40 -10.37 15.94 7.26
C PHE A 40 -9.11 15.61 6.45
N GLU A 41 -9.21 14.63 5.58
CA GLU A 41 -8.16 14.20 4.64
C GLU A 41 -6.90 13.59 5.29
N THR A 42 -6.98 13.10 6.53
CA THR A 42 -5.87 12.39 7.17
C THR A 42 -5.58 11.08 6.48
N PHE A 43 -4.34 10.57 6.62
CA PHE A 43 -3.92 9.31 6.05
C PHE A 43 -4.12 8.17 7.03
N TYR A 44 -4.71 7.08 6.52
CA TYR A 44 -4.92 5.85 7.26
C TYR A 44 -4.10 4.74 6.59
N VAL A 45 -2.99 4.34 7.22
CA VAL A 45 -1.96 3.51 6.59
C VAL A 45 -1.94 2.11 7.16
N GLY A 46 -1.94 1.13 6.27
CA GLY A 46 -1.92 -0.31 6.57
C GLY A 46 -3.03 -1.07 5.87
N GLY A 47 -2.89 -2.39 5.79
CA GLY A 47 -3.87 -3.28 5.24
C GLY A 47 -3.91 -3.36 3.71
N ASP A 48 -5.08 -3.77 3.20
CA ASP A 48 -5.33 -3.96 1.77
C ASP A 48 -5.58 -2.65 0.99
N GLY A 49 -5.73 -1.52 1.68
CA GLY A 49 -6.07 -0.25 1.08
C GLY A 49 -7.51 -0.12 0.59
N MET A 50 -8.33 -1.16 0.72
CA MET A 50 -9.72 -1.21 0.22
C MET A 50 -10.74 -0.92 1.31
N SER A 51 -10.49 -1.39 2.52
CA SER A 51 -11.38 -1.16 3.66
C SER A 51 -11.06 0.17 4.31
N GLY A 52 -11.65 1.24 3.79
CA GLY A 52 -11.72 2.50 4.50
C GLY A 52 -12.57 2.33 5.76
N TYR A 53 -11.95 2.19 6.92
CA TYR A 53 -12.67 2.40 8.16
C TYR A 53 -12.93 3.89 8.28
N SER A 54 -14.10 4.29 7.83
CA SER A 54 -14.58 5.66 7.98
C SER A 54 -15.05 5.86 9.42
N SER A 55 -14.22 6.44 10.25
CA SER A 55 -14.64 6.97 11.55
C SER A 55 -15.37 8.32 11.42
N GLY A 56 -16.18 8.47 10.37
CA GLY A 56 -16.98 9.68 10.13
C GLY A 56 -16.23 10.84 9.47
N TYR A 57 -14.94 10.71 9.23
CA TYR A 57 -14.11 11.69 8.50
C TYR A 57 -13.60 11.11 7.20
N ALA A 58 -13.46 11.93 6.17
CA ALA A 58 -12.87 11.53 4.90
C ALA A 58 -11.38 11.25 5.08
N GLN A 59 -11.02 9.98 5.34
CA GLN A 59 -9.64 9.52 5.43
C GLN A 59 -9.21 8.85 4.13
N GLU A 60 -8.01 9.15 3.68
CA GLU A 60 -7.42 8.43 2.56
C GLU A 60 -6.72 7.16 3.07
N THR A 61 -7.22 6.02 2.64
CA THR A 61 -6.64 4.73 3.00
C THR A 61 -5.46 4.43 2.09
N ILE A 62 -4.31 4.18 2.69
CA ILE A 62 -3.06 3.81 2.01
C ILE A 62 -2.75 2.36 2.39
N GLY A 63 -2.84 1.44 1.43
CA GLY A 63 -2.54 0.03 1.68
C GLY A 63 -1.04 -0.17 1.92
N LEU A 64 -0.70 -0.97 2.93
CA LEU A 64 0.61 -1.58 3.13
C LEU A 64 0.37 -3.03 3.54
N ARG A 65 0.60 -3.94 2.60
CA ARG A 65 0.32 -5.37 2.78
C ARG A 65 1.22 -5.98 3.86
N GLY A 66 0.71 -6.98 4.59
CA GLY A 66 1.42 -7.60 5.72
C GLY A 66 1.17 -6.93 7.07
N TYR A 67 0.34 -5.90 7.08
CA TYR A 67 -0.14 -5.24 8.29
C TYR A 67 -1.66 -5.17 8.28
N GLU A 68 -2.28 -5.11 9.47
CA GLU A 68 -3.72 -4.88 9.56
C GLU A 68 -4.10 -3.46 9.11
N ASN A 69 -5.37 -3.29 8.80
CA ASN A 69 -5.88 -1.98 8.39
C ASN A 69 -5.59 -0.92 9.44
N GLY A 70 -4.91 0.15 9.02
CA GLY A 70 -4.55 1.26 9.88
C GLY A 70 -3.47 0.99 10.93
N ALA A 71 -2.86 -0.20 10.94
CA ALA A 71 -1.87 -0.60 11.95
C ALA A 71 -0.62 0.30 12.00
N LEU A 72 -0.35 1.04 10.94
CA LEU A 72 0.76 1.99 10.85
C LEU A 72 0.33 3.42 11.18
N THR A 73 -0.98 3.67 11.27
CA THR A 73 -1.48 4.98 11.65
C THR A 73 -1.22 5.22 13.14
N PRO A 74 -0.66 6.36 13.52
CA PRO A 74 -0.39 6.67 14.92
C PRO A 74 -1.65 6.58 15.79
N LEU A 75 -1.47 6.33 17.10
CA LEU A 75 -2.55 6.31 18.08
C LEU A 75 -3.38 7.60 17.98
N GLY A 76 -4.69 7.46 17.79
CA GLY A 76 -5.61 8.55 17.51
C GLY A 76 -6.18 8.53 16.08
N GLY A 77 -5.68 7.64 15.20
CA GLY A 77 -6.24 7.44 13.86
C GLY A 77 -5.92 8.54 12.85
N GLU A 78 -4.99 9.46 13.16
CA GLU A 78 -4.68 10.60 12.30
C GLU A 78 -3.23 10.58 11.83
N GLY A 79 -3.01 10.26 10.56
CA GLY A 79 -1.72 10.43 9.88
C GLY A 79 -1.68 11.76 9.10
N TYR A 80 -0.68 12.60 9.37
CA TYR A 80 -0.47 13.86 8.64
C TYR A 80 0.69 13.80 7.66
N ALA A 81 1.49 12.77 7.75
CA ALA A 81 2.52 12.45 6.77
C ALA A 81 2.56 10.94 6.57
N TYR A 82 2.85 10.49 5.37
CA TYR A 82 3.14 9.09 5.09
C TYR A 82 4.17 8.97 3.97
N ASP A 83 4.86 7.85 3.97
CA ASP A 83 5.62 7.36 2.85
C ASP A 83 5.24 5.90 2.54
N ARG A 84 5.45 5.50 1.29
CA ARG A 84 5.27 4.14 0.83
C ARG A 84 6.19 3.87 -0.34
N PHE A 85 6.93 2.78 -0.24
CA PHE A 85 7.75 2.24 -1.31
C PHE A 85 7.27 0.82 -1.60
N THR A 86 7.09 0.50 -2.87
CA THR A 86 6.71 -0.85 -3.31
C THR A 86 7.62 -1.27 -4.43
N LEU A 87 8.21 -2.45 -4.29
CA LEU A 87 8.85 -3.21 -5.36
C LEU A 87 7.99 -4.44 -5.62
N GLU A 88 7.61 -4.66 -6.86
CA GLU A 88 6.76 -5.79 -7.24
C GLU A 88 7.26 -6.42 -8.52
N LEU A 89 7.53 -7.71 -8.47
CA LEU A 89 7.96 -8.50 -9.60
C LEU A 89 6.79 -9.33 -10.09
N ARG A 90 6.35 -9.11 -11.32
CA ARG A 90 5.15 -9.70 -11.92
C ARG A 90 5.53 -10.65 -13.04
N TYR A 91 4.95 -11.83 -13.05
CA TYR A 91 5.11 -12.81 -14.11
C TYR A 91 3.77 -13.31 -14.63
N PRO A 92 3.46 -13.14 -15.94
CA PRO A 92 2.21 -13.58 -16.51
C PRO A 92 2.26 -15.10 -16.79
N PHE A 93 1.29 -15.81 -16.20
CA PHE A 93 1.09 -17.24 -16.48
C PHE A 93 0.21 -17.43 -17.71
N LEU A 94 -0.87 -16.65 -17.81
CA LEU A 94 -1.84 -16.69 -18.90
C LEU A 94 -2.09 -15.27 -19.41
N LEU A 95 -2.02 -15.11 -20.72
CA LEU A 95 -2.33 -13.86 -21.43
C LEU A 95 -3.46 -14.17 -22.44
N GLY A 96 -4.54 -13.40 -22.39
CA GLY A 96 -5.69 -13.59 -23.27
C GLY A 96 -6.91 -12.82 -22.77
N ASN A 97 -8.11 -13.28 -23.08
CA ASN A 97 -9.34 -12.70 -22.56
C ASN A 97 -9.38 -12.71 -21.03
N THR A 98 -8.82 -13.73 -20.42
CA THR A 98 -8.52 -13.78 -18.98
C THR A 98 -7.02 -13.70 -18.81
N THR A 99 -6.54 -12.70 -18.09
CA THR A 99 -5.12 -12.58 -17.78
C THR A 99 -4.88 -13.02 -16.34
N ILE A 100 -3.92 -13.94 -16.15
CA ILE A 100 -3.51 -14.44 -14.82
C ILE A 100 -2.02 -14.18 -14.67
N TYR A 101 -1.63 -13.49 -13.62
CA TYR A 101 -0.23 -13.31 -13.28
C TYR A 101 0.03 -13.50 -11.80
N GLY A 102 1.20 -14.06 -11.51
CA GLY A 102 1.75 -14.12 -10.16
C GLY A 102 2.65 -12.93 -9.89
N LEU A 103 2.77 -12.57 -8.63
CA LEU A 103 3.64 -11.50 -8.21
C LEU A 103 4.32 -11.83 -6.89
N THR A 104 5.52 -11.30 -6.72
CA THR A 104 6.19 -11.19 -5.44
C THR A 104 6.44 -9.73 -5.17
N PHE A 105 6.37 -9.33 -3.91
CA PHE A 105 6.54 -7.92 -3.58
C PHE A 105 7.28 -7.71 -2.27
N ALA A 106 7.91 -6.55 -2.17
CA ALA A 106 8.43 -5.98 -0.95
C ALA A 106 7.89 -4.56 -0.82
N GLU A 107 7.38 -4.24 0.36
CA GLU A 107 6.83 -2.93 0.68
C GLU A 107 7.50 -2.37 1.91
N ALA A 108 7.64 -1.05 1.94
CA ALA A 108 8.11 -0.32 3.10
C ALA A 108 7.35 1.01 3.19
N GLY A 109 6.95 1.39 4.39
CA GLY A 109 6.25 2.65 4.60
C GLY A 109 5.93 2.91 6.06
N ASN A 110 5.48 4.11 6.34
CA ASN A 110 5.06 4.50 7.68
C ASN A 110 4.13 5.71 7.63
N ALA A 111 3.54 6.05 8.78
CA ALA A 111 2.73 7.25 8.96
C ALA A 111 3.13 8.01 10.22
N TRP A 112 3.05 9.33 10.18
CA TRP A 112 3.43 10.21 11.28
C TRP A 112 2.31 11.19 11.64
N THR A 113 2.22 11.53 12.93
CA THR A 113 1.26 12.51 13.48
C THR A 113 1.55 13.94 13.09
N SER A 114 2.71 14.23 12.51
CA SER A 114 3.12 15.58 12.15
C SER A 114 4.20 15.55 11.08
N THR A 115 4.16 16.49 10.18
CA THR A 115 5.20 16.71 9.17
C THR A 115 6.58 16.99 9.78
N ASN A 116 6.63 17.58 10.98
CA ASN A 116 7.91 17.83 11.68
C ASN A 116 8.57 16.57 12.23
N LYS A 117 7.80 15.48 12.40
CA LYS A 117 8.30 14.18 12.86
C LYS A 117 8.53 13.21 11.70
N PHE A 118 8.34 13.66 10.48
CA PHE A 118 8.55 12.84 9.29
C PHE A 118 10.03 12.44 9.18
N ASN A 119 10.27 11.13 9.18
CA ASN A 119 11.58 10.53 8.95
C ASN A 119 11.45 9.43 7.88
N PRO A 120 11.87 9.68 6.64
CA PRO A 120 11.68 8.76 5.53
C PRO A 120 12.46 7.44 5.66
N PHE A 121 13.32 7.30 6.67
CA PHE A 121 14.09 6.08 6.93
C PHE A 121 13.49 5.20 8.05
N ASP A 122 12.52 5.71 8.80
CA ASP A 122 11.80 4.92 9.81
C ASP A 122 10.58 4.23 9.17
N MET A 123 10.86 3.27 8.30
CA MET A 123 9.85 2.53 7.56
C MET A 123 9.59 1.16 8.17
N LYS A 124 8.34 0.74 8.17
CA LYS A 124 7.90 -0.62 8.47
C LYS A 124 7.88 -1.42 7.19
N ARG A 125 8.49 -2.61 7.23
CA ARG A 125 8.78 -3.42 6.05
C ARG A 125 7.90 -4.66 6.01
N SER A 126 7.51 -5.05 4.83
CA SER A 126 6.81 -6.30 4.58
C SER A 126 7.25 -6.91 3.25
N ALA A 127 7.01 -8.19 3.09
CA ALA A 127 7.18 -8.88 1.83
C ALA A 127 6.11 -9.96 1.69
N GLY A 128 5.81 -10.32 0.45
CA GLY A 128 4.76 -11.28 0.19
C GLY A 128 4.72 -11.76 -1.25
N VAL A 129 3.72 -12.60 -1.48
CA VAL A 129 3.42 -13.17 -2.80
C VAL A 129 1.93 -13.04 -3.06
N GLY A 130 1.55 -13.00 -4.31
CA GLY A 130 0.15 -12.90 -4.68
C GLY A 130 -0.15 -13.39 -6.08
N ILE A 131 -1.43 -13.54 -6.34
CA ILE A 131 -1.97 -13.90 -7.65
C ILE A 131 -3.04 -12.87 -8.02
N ARG A 132 -3.03 -12.47 -9.28
CA ARG A 132 -4.02 -11.58 -9.88
C ARG A 132 -4.69 -12.27 -11.05
N ILE A 133 -5.98 -12.09 -11.13
CA ILE A 133 -6.84 -12.58 -12.22
C ILE A 133 -7.62 -11.38 -12.74
N PHE A 134 -7.43 -11.06 -14.00
CA PHE A 134 -8.23 -10.06 -14.69
C PHE A 134 -9.33 -10.73 -15.50
N LEU A 135 -10.57 -10.40 -15.17
CA LEU A 135 -11.77 -10.86 -15.87
C LEU A 135 -12.45 -9.67 -16.55
N PRO A 136 -12.72 -9.70 -17.87
CA PRO A 136 -13.23 -8.54 -18.60
C PRO A 136 -14.55 -7.97 -18.07
N MET A 137 -15.39 -8.78 -17.43
CA MET A 137 -16.69 -8.35 -16.91
C MET A 137 -16.67 -7.97 -15.41
N VAL A 138 -15.71 -8.46 -14.65
CA VAL A 138 -15.64 -8.30 -13.19
C VAL A 138 -14.53 -7.35 -12.77
N GLY A 139 -13.52 -7.22 -13.63
CA GLY A 139 -12.31 -6.45 -13.31
C GLY A 139 -11.19 -7.30 -12.74
N MET A 140 -10.31 -6.68 -11.99
CA MET A 140 -9.18 -7.36 -11.37
C MET A 140 -9.57 -7.93 -10.01
N MET A 141 -9.22 -9.18 -9.80
CA MET A 141 -9.34 -9.88 -8.51
C MET A 141 -7.96 -10.39 -8.12
N GLY A 142 -7.69 -10.44 -6.81
CA GLY A 142 -6.43 -10.97 -6.35
C GLY A 142 -6.44 -11.39 -4.90
N ILE A 143 -5.48 -12.23 -4.58
CA ILE A 143 -5.19 -12.69 -3.22
C ILE A 143 -3.70 -12.51 -3.01
N ASP A 144 -3.33 -11.84 -1.93
CA ASP A 144 -1.96 -11.70 -1.47
C ASP A 144 -1.79 -12.34 -0.11
N TRP A 145 -0.69 -13.01 0.08
CA TRP A 145 -0.17 -13.34 1.39
C TRP A 145 1.08 -12.50 1.64
N ALA A 146 1.11 -11.81 2.75
CA ALA A 146 2.21 -10.92 3.11
C ALA A 146 2.60 -11.09 4.57
N TYR A 147 3.89 -10.90 4.85
CA TYR A 147 4.45 -10.95 6.20
C TYR A 147 5.05 -9.61 6.57
N GLY A 148 4.57 -9.01 7.66
CA GLY A 148 5.11 -7.79 8.24
C GLY A 148 6.27 -8.11 9.19
N PHE A 149 7.44 -7.55 8.93
CA PHE A 149 8.66 -7.82 9.71
C PHE A 149 8.75 -6.99 10.99
N ASP A 150 8.16 -5.81 10.97
CA ASP A 150 8.31 -4.84 12.04
C ASP A 150 7.06 -4.81 12.92
N LYS A 151 7.24 -4.59 14.22
CA LYS A 151 6.14 -4.41 15.16
C LYS A 151 5.48 -3.05 14.95
N THR A 152 4.16 -3.03 15.02
CA THR A 152 3.35 -1.82 14.94
C THR A 152 2.68 -1.52 16.29
N PHE A 153 1.97 -0.41 16.40
CA PHE A 153 1.28 -0.02 17.62
C PHE A 153 0.25 -1.09 18.05
N GLY A 154 0.62 -1.88 19.06
CA GLY A 154 -0.27 -2.87 19.65
C GLY A 154 -0.31 -4.24 18.98
N GLN A 155 0.41 -4.45 17.87
CA GLN A 155 0.42 -5.72 17.14
C GLN A 155 1.82 -6.29 16.95
N LYS A 156 1.92 -7.61 17.01
CA LYS A 156 3.11 -8.34 16.57
C LYS A 156 3.06 -8.46 15.05
N GLY A 157 4.21 -8.27 14.38
CA GLY A 157 4.33 -8.62 12.97
C GLY A 157 3.89 -10.07 12.74
N GLY A 158 3.34 -10.35 11.56
CA GLY A 158 2.82 -11.69 11.25
C GLY A 158 2.36 -11.81 9.80
N GLY A 159 1.96 -13.03 9.43
CA GLY A 159 1.41 -13.28 8.10
C GLY A 159 -0.06 -12.86 8.01
N GLN A 160 -0.39 -12.15 6.95
CA GLN A 160 -1.74 -11.67 6.67
C GLN A 160 -2.17 -12.02 5.25
N PHE A 161 -3.45 -12.35 5.07
CA PHE A 161 -4.07 -12.49 3.76
C PHE A 161 -4.82 -11.22 3.41
N HIS A 162 -4.63 -10.74 2.18
CA HIS A 162 -5.29 -9.57 1.65
C HIS A 162 -6.05 -9.96 0.38
N PHE A 163 -7.32 -9.59 0.31
CA PHE A 163 -8.14 -9.75 -0.88
C PHE A 163 -8.20 -8.43 -1.63
N ILE A 164 -8.12 -8.49 -2.95
CA ILE A 164 -8.13 -7.33 -3.83
C ILE A 164 -9.25 -7.49 -4.83
N LEU A 165 -10.08 -6.47 -4.95
CA LEU A 165 -11.23 -6.46 -5.83
C LEU A 165 -11.33 -5.11 -6.54
N GLY A 166 -11.29 -5.13 -7.89
CA GLY A 166 -11.65 -3.99 -8.71
C GLY A 166 -10.58 -2.91 -8.90
N GLN A 167 -9.50 -2.87 -8.13
CA GLN A 167 -8.43 -1.87 -8.29
C GLN A 167 -7.04 -2.50 -8.28
N GLU A 168 -6.17 -1.96 -9.10
CA GLU A 168 -4.74 -2.21 -9.03
C GLU A 168 -4.11 -1.23 -8.01
N PHE A 169 -3.46 -1.77 -7.01
CA PHE A 169 -2.70 -0.96 -6.04
C PHE A 169 -1.46 -0.34 -6.66
#